data_f4bd12a16cb8f492258c6511102c9fc7
#
_entry.id   f4bd12a16cb8f492258c6511102c9fc7
#
_cell.length_a   1.000
_cell.length_b   1.000
_cell.length_c   1.000
_cell.angle_alpha   90.00
_cell.angle_beta   90.00
_cell.angle_gamma   90.00
#
_symmetry.space_group_name_H-M   'P 1'
#
loop_
_entity.id
_entity.type
_entity.pdbx_description
1 polymer ?
#
loop_
_entity_poly.entity_id
_entity_poly.type
_entity_poly.pdbx_seq_one_letter_code
_entity_poly.pdbx_strand_id
1 'polypeptide(L)'
;MNPYPGDILKSLTEACNTTDGRFELFLRFLAGLSSPITARGLEEFLGPFPHETTCRVIDWLKEEVKRQSGNTRSEAGKRSLLNTLHYLFESQNRGLAQATMGSVETLSFRGMTLTPIDCTVLSHVIGLCDTIKHLDLESCHIQCDGIQRLAPGLHKCLELGLGGNELGDSGVKLLSAALKNPECKIQRLWLQRVSLTDSVAEDLASALSTNTSLKGLDLSENELGDSGVKLVSAALRNPECKIQTLRLYRVGLTDSSAKDLVSALSTNQSLTVLSLNSNSLTDRSVSALRRVIKTLPSLEWISLWSNNFSRAGRKELKSLQEPRRGLAVAV
;
A
#
# COMPACT_ATOMS: atom_id res chain seq x y z
N MET A 1 18.19 29.37 40.51
CA MET A 1 16.87 28.79 40.77
C MET A 1 16.24 28.43 39.46
N ASN A 2 15.99 27.18 39.22
CA ASN A 2 15.39 26.67 37.97
C ASN A 2 13.89 26.99 38.06
N PRO A 3 13.31 27.87 37.21
CA PRO A 3 11.94 28.36 37.39
C PRO A 3 10.84 27.34 36.96
N TYR A 4 11.18 26.15 36.52
CA TYR A 4 10.22 25.13 36.12
C TYR A 4 10.46 23.82 36.89
N PRO A 5 9.73 23.58 37.98
CA PRO A 5 9.77 22.33 38.74
C PRO A 5 8.80 21.29 38.13
N GLY A 6 8.96 20.94 36.88
CA GLY A 6 8.13 19.92 36.25
C GLY A 6 8.94 19.15 35.21
N ASP A 7 8.77 17.82 35.18
CA ASP A 7 9.31 17.00 34.12
C ASP A 7 8.57 17.31 32.82
N ILE A 8 9.17 18.14 31.96
CA ILE A 8 8.61 18.54 30.66
C ILE A 8 8.20 17.29 29.85
N LEU A 9 8.97 16.22 29.89
CA LEU A 9 8.66 14.97 29.18
C LEU A 9 7.37 14.35 29.67
N LYS A 10 7.15 14.36 31.00
CA LYS A 10 5.91 13.87 31.60
C LYS A 10 4.71 14.71 31.17
N SER A 11 4.84 16.04 31.21
CA SER A 11 3.78 16.96 30.78
C SER A 11 3.44 16.82 29.30
N LEU A 12 4.42 16.65 28.43
CA LEU A 12 4.20 16.41 26.99
C LEU A 12 3.50 15.07 26.76
N THR A 13 3.89 14.02 27.48
CA THR A 13 3.26 12.70 27.38
C THR A 13 1.82 12.73 27.90
N GLU A 14 1.56 13.42 29.00
CA GLU A 14 0.20 13.62 29.51
C GLU A 14 -0.66 14.39 28.50
N ALA A 15 -0.15 15.47 27.92
CA ALA A 15 -0.83 16.24 26.89
C ALA A 15 -1.14 15.39 25.63
N CYS A 16 -0.20 14.54 25.20
CA CYS A 16 -0.36 13.65 24.04
C CYS A 16 -1.43 12.57 24.30
N ASN A 17 -1.58 12.11 25.53
CA ASN A 17 -2.54 11.07 25.90
C ASN A 17 -3.96 11.61 26.16
N THR A 18 -4.22 12.93 26.05
CA THR A 18 -5.56 13.46 26.18
C THR A 18 -6.42 13.03 24.98
N THR A 19 -7.61 12.51 25.27
CA THR A 19 -8.51 11.94 24.26
C THR A 19 -9.37 12.99 23.56
N ASP A 20 -9.45 14.21 24.09
CA ASP A 20 -10.28 15.31 23.57
C ASP A 20 -9.56 16.22 22.56
N GLY A 21 -8.29 15.93 22.25
CA GLY A 21 -7.51 16.65 21.23
C GLY A 21 -7.11 18.09 21.60
N ARG A 22 -7.45 18.58 22.83
CA ARG A 22 -7.25 19.99 23.23
C ARG A 22 -5.79 20.46 23.16
N PHE A 23 -4.83 19.55 23.27
CA PHE A 23 -3.40 19.87 23.20
C PHE A 23 -2.76 19.53 21.86
N GLU A 24 -3.49 18.99 20.89
CA GLU A 24 -2.94 18.56 19.61
C GLU A 24 -2.28 19.73 18.86
N LEU A 25 -2.96 20.86 18.76
CA LEU A 25 -2.43 22.04 18.11
C LEU A 25 -1.19 22.60 18.83
N PHE A 26 -1.21 22.59 20.16
CA PHE A 26 -0.10 23.00 20.98
C PHE A 26 1.13 22.10 20.78
N LEU A 27 0.95 20.80 20.73
CA LEU A 27 2.04 19.85 20.50
C LEU A 27 2.63 19.99 19.09
N ARG A 28 1.79 20.23 18.06
CA ARG A 28 2.25 20.55 16.71
C ARG A 28 3.09 21.84 16.70
N PHE A 29 2.63 22.87 17.37
CA PHE A 29 3.37 24.13 17.48
C PHE A 29 4.72 23.94 18.17
N LEU A 30 4.78 23.21 19.29
CA LEU A 30 6.03 22.91 19.98
C LEU A 30 7.00 22.11 19.09
N ALA A 31 6.50 21.12 18.34
CA ALA A 31 7.28 20.36 17.39
C ALA A 31 7.85 21.29 16.29
N GLY A 32 7.02 22.21 15.77
CA GLY A 32 7.45 23.23 14.81
C GLY A 32 8.55 24.17 15.34
N LEU A 33 8.45 24.55 16.60
CA LEU A 33 9.51 25.36 17.28
C LEU A 33 10.82 24.59 17.44
N SER A 34 10.81 23.26 17.44
CA SER A 34 12.01 22.45 17.46
C SER A 34 12.71 22.35 16.10
N SER A 35 12.11 22.94 15.05
CA SER A 35 12.70 23.00 13.71
C SER A 35 13.92 23.92 13.68
N PRO A 36 15.07 23.47 13.15
CA PRO A 36 16.26 24.33 13.03
C PRO A 36 16.04 25.56 12.14
N ILE A 37 15.08 25.50 11.22
CA ILE A 37 14.76 26.62 10.32
C ILE A 37 13.88 27.64 11.03
N THR A 38 12.81 27.17 11.69
CA THR A 38 11.86 28.04 12.39
C THR A 38 12.50 28.72 13.60
N ALA A 39 13.33 27.98 14.35
CA ALA A 39 14.04 28.52 15.52
C ALA A 39 14.86 29.74 15.15
N ARG A 40 15.68 29.68 14.09
CA ARG A 40 16.50 30.80 13.63
C ARG A 40 15.67 32.03 13.26
N GLY A 41 14.55 31.85 12.56
CA GLY A 41 13.71 32.99 12.17
C GLY A 41 12.99 33.67 13.34
N LEU A 42 12.71 32.91 14.42
CA LEU A 42 12.03 33.44 15.60
C LEU A 42 13.01 33.99 16.65
N GLU A 43 14.26 33.55 16.68
CA GLU A 43 15.28 34.05 17.60
C GLU A 43 15.52 35.57 17.44
N GLU A 44 15.34 36.10 16.23
CA GLU A 44 15.45 37.55 15.97
C GLU A 44 14.36 38.36 16.69
N PHE A 45 13.18 37.76 16.96
CA PHE A 45 12.04 38.45 17.56
C PHE A 45 11.84 38.09 19.04
N LEU A 46 12.08 36.83 19.41
CA LEU A 46 11.76 36.28 20.72
C LEU A 46 12.99 36.01 21.61
N GLY A 47 14.20 36.21 21.06
CA GLY A 47 15.43 35.81 21.70
C GLY A 47 15.69 34.30 21.57
N PRO A 48 16.88 33.82 22.00
CA PRO A 48 17.29 32.44 21.81
C PRO A 48 16.34 31.48 22.57
N PHE A 49 15.79 30.51 21.83
CA PHE A 49 15.06 29.41 22.46
C PHE A 49 16.02 28.58 23.32
N PRO A 50 15.60 28.15 24.51
CA PRO A 50 16.44 27.31 25.34
C PRO A 50 16.76 26.01 24.61
N HIS A 51 18.02 25.83 24.22
CA HIS A 51 18.52 24.65 23.54
C HIS A 51 18.14 23.35 24.26
N GLU A 52 18.13 23.38 25.59
CA GLU A 52 17.72 22.27 26.44
C GLU A 52 16.25 21.86 26.20
N THR A 53 15.33 22.84 26.07
CA THR A 53 13.91 22.55 25.79
C THR A 53 13.72 21.91 24.41
N THR A 54 14.42 22.42 23.40
CA THR A 54 14.39 21.86 22.05
C THR A 54 14.90 20.42 22.05
N CYS A 55 16.02 20.14 22.72
CA CYS A 55 16.55 18.78 22.84
C CYS A 55 15.56 17.84 23.53
N ARG A 56 14.91 18.27 24.61
CA ARG A 56 13.90 17.47 25.32
C ARG A 56 12.68 17.18 24.47
N VAL A 57 12.19 18.14 23.69
CA VAL A 57 11.07 17.90 22.72
C VAL A 57 11.49 16.88 21.66
N ILE A 58 12.70 16.97 21.14
CA ILE A 58 13.24 16.02 20.16
C ILE A 58 13.32 14.60 20.76
N ASP A 59 13.83 14.47 21.98
CA ASP A 59 13.96 13.17 22.64
C ASP A 59 12.58 12.59 22.98
N TRP A 60 11.63 13.43 23.41
CA TRP A 60 10.24 13.01 23.60
C TRP A 60 9.62 12.49 22.29
N LEU A 61 9.81 13.20 21.16
CA LEU A 61 9.30 12.77 19.86
C LEU A 61 9.85 11.40 19.45
N LYS A 62 11.14 11.14 19.68
CA LYS A 62 11.77 9.84 19.40
C LYS A 62 11.11 8.71 20.17
N GLU A 63 10.94 8.89 21.47
CA GLU A 63 10.32 7.87 22.33
C GLU A 63 8.84 7.68 22.00
N GLU A 64 8.12 8.75 21.68
CA GLU A 64 6.71 8.69 21.36
C GLU A 64 6.44 7.94 20.04
N VAL A 65 7.20 8.21 18.97
CA VAL A 65 7.11 7.44 17.71
C VAL A 65 7.36 5.97 17.97
N LYS A 66 8.41 5.64 18.70
CA LYS A 66 8.76 4.25 19.03
C LYS A 66 7.65 3.57 19.81
N ARG A 67 7.04 4.26 20.77
CA ARG A 67 5.93 3.75 21.58
C ARG A 67 4.68 3.53 20.74
N GLN A 68 4.34 4.45 19.84
CA GLN A 68 3.12 4.41 19.05
C GLN A 68 3.21 3.48 17.84
N SER A 69 4.38 3.29 17.24
CA SER A 69 4.55 2.40 16.08
C SER A 69 4.14 0.95 16.36
N GLY A 70 4.22 0.50 17.62
CA GLY A 70 3.74 -0.81 18.05
C GLY A 70 2.25 -0.89 18.39
N ASN A 71 1.54 0.25 18.49
CA ASN A 71 0.17 0.33 19.01
C ASN A 71 -0.89 0.56 17.92
N THR A 72 -0.78 -0.13 16.79
CA THR A 72 -1.68 0.06 15.64
C THR A 72 -2.91 -0.86 15.62
N ARG A 73 -3.13 -1.64 16.69
CA ARG A 73 -4.27 -2.57 16.78
C ARG A 73 -5.59 -1.88 17.11
N SER A 74 -5.56 -0.78 17.84
CA SER A 74 -6.74 0.00 18.21
C SER A 74 -6.86 1.27 17.38
N GLU A 75 -8.06 1.78 17.21
CA GLU A 75 -8.28 3.05 16.51
C GLU A 75 -7.61 4.22 17.24
N ALA A 76 -7.69 4.24 18.57
CA ALA A 76 -7.00 5.23 19.40
C ALA A 76 -5.47 5.19 19.20
N GLY A 77 -4.87 3.99 19.12
CA GLY A 77 -3.44 3.85 18.87
C GLY A 77 -3.03 4.33 17.47
N LYS A 78 -3.82 4.02 16.44
CA LYS A 78 -3.60 4.53 15.07
C LYS A 78 -3.68 6.06 15.04
N ARG A 79 -4.66 6.66 15.75
CA ARG A 79 -4.81 8.12 15.85
C ARG A 79 -3.61 8.75 16.56
N SER A 80 -3.16 8.17 17.67
CA SER A 80 -1.96 8.65 18.37
C SER A 80 -0.71 8.57 17.49
N LEU A 81 -0.54 7.48 16.74
CA LEU A 81 0.56 7.36 15.79
C LEU A 81 0.49 8.45 14.72
N LEU A 82 -0.68 8.65 14.09
CA LEU A 82 -0.87 9.67 13.07
C LEU A 82 -0.53 11.07 13.60
N ASN A 83 -1.01 11.42 14.80
CA ASN A 83 -0.69 12.69 15.45
C ASN A 83 0.81 12.83 15.67
N THR A 84 1.49 11.78 16.09
CA THR A 84 2.94 11.79 16.27
C THR A 84 3.69 12.00 14.94
N LEU A 85 3.19 11.43 13.84
CA LEU A 85 3.73 11.71 12.50
C LEU A 85 3.51 13.17 12.06
N HIS A 86 2.38 13.77 12.45
CA HIS A 86 2.16 15.21 12.27
C HIS A 86 3.19 16.04 13.05
N TYR A 87 3.51 15.67 14.29
CA TYR A 87 4.56 16.37 15.05
C TYR A 87 5.92 16.26 14.38
N LEU A 88 6.28 15.09 13.84
CA LEU A 88 7.50 14.92 13.04
C LEU A 88 7.51 15.78 11.78
N PHE A 89 6.38 15.87 11.10
CA PHE A 89 6.22 16.72 9.92
C PHE A 89 6.42 18.19 10.26
N GLU A 90 5.77 18.70 11.30
CA GLU A 90 5.91 20.08 11.75
C GLU A 90 7.33 20.42 12.21
N SER A 91 8.05 19.47 12.80
CA SER A 91 9.44 19.69 13.21
C SER A 91 10.37 20.00 12.06
N GLN A 92 10.03 19.64 10.82
CA GLN A 92 10.87 19.81 9.61
C GLN A 92 12.32 19.32 9.82
N ASN A 93 12.53 18.46 10.81
CA ASN A 93 13.83 17.94 11.19
C ASN A 93 14.06 16.57 10.53
N ARG A 94 14.73 16.62 9.37
CA ARG A 94 15.01 15.41 8.58
C ARG A 94 15.82 14.37 9.38
N GLY A 95 16.82 14.82 10.16
CA GLY A 95 17.66 13.93 10.97
C GLY A 95 16.84 13.24 12.07
N LEU A 96 15.93 13.98 12.72
CA LEU A 96 15.00 13.43 13.69
C LEU A 96 14.08 12.38 13.06
N ALA A 97 13.43 12.71 11.93
CA ALA A 97 12.55 11.80 11.25
C ALA A 97 13.28 10.52 10.79
N GLN A 98 14.49 10.63 10.26
CA GLN A 98 15.30 9.46 9.90
C GLN A 98 15.70 8.62 11.12
N ALA A 99 16.10 9.25 12.21
CA ALA A 99 16.49 8.54 13.43
C ALA A 99 15.31 7.82 14.09
N THR A 100 14.11 8.41 14.02
CA THR A 100 12.89 7.83 14.63
C THR A 100 12.22 6.80 13.75
N MET A 101 12.12 7.06 12.44
CA MET A 101 11.43 6.20 11.49
C MET A 101 12.32 5.11 10.90
N GLY A 102 13.64 5.21 11.01
CA GLY A 102 14.58 4.25 10.43
C GLY A 102 14.43 2.82 10.95
N SER A 103 13.86 2.64 12.15
CA SER A 103 13.52 1.33 12.71
C SER A 103 12.07 0.89 12.47
N VAL A 104 11.23 1.74 11.89
CA VAL A 104 9.81 1.44 11.64
C VAL A 104 9.69 0.72 10.30
N GLU A 105 9.34 -0.55 10.38
CA GLU A 105 9.19 -1.39 9.18
C GLU A 105 7.74 -1.48 8.69
N THR A 106 6.78 -1.29 9.59
CA THR A 106 5.36 -1.46 9.30
C THR A 106 4.55 -0.28 9.81
N LEU A 107 3.71 0.27 8.96
CA LEU A 107 2.71 1.28 9.29
C LEU A 107 1.33 0.78 8.86
N SER A 108 0.37 0.73 9.77
CA SER A 108 -1.00 0.35 9.45
C SER A 108 -1.98 1.38 10.02
N PHE A 109 -2.77 1.95 9.13
CA PHE A 109 -3.90 2.83 9.43
C PHE A 109 -5.23 2.24 8.96
N ARG A 110 -5.22 0.95 8.66
CA ARG A 110 -6.37 0.21 8.13
C ARG A 110 -7.68 0.55 8.84
N GLY A 111 -8.70 0.94 8.07
CA GLY A 111 -10.04 1.28 8.56
C GLY A 111 -10.16 2.65 9.22
N MET A 112 -9.08 3.45 9.26
CA MET A 112 -9.11 4.81 9.79
C MET A 112 -9.29 5.82 8.66
N THR A 113 -10.24 6.74 8.79
CA THR A 113 -10.40 7.82 7.80
C THR A 113 -9.18 8.73 7.79
N LEU A 114 -8.52 8.84 6.63
CA LEU A 114 -7.39 9.72 6.39
C LEU A 114 -7.80 10.91 5.52
N THR A 115 -7.45 12.09 5.97
CA THR A 115 -7.63 13.32 5.18
C THR A 115 -6.52 13.49 4.15
N PRO A 116 -6.68 14.34 3.12
CA PRO A 116 -5.59 14.69 2.20
C PRO A 116 -4.35 15.26 2.91
N ILE A 117 -4.54 15.98 4.03
CA ILE A 117 -3.43 16.49 4.85
C ILE A 117 -2.67 15.33 5.50
N ASP A 118 -3.36 14.34 6.05
CA ASP A 118 -2.74 13.14 6.60
C ASP A 118 -1.92 12.41 5.53
N CYS A 119 -2.44 12.31 4.30
CA CYS A 119 -1.71 11.74 3.17
C CYS A 119 -0.43 12.52 2.83
N THR A 120 -0.46 13.87 2.94
CA THR A 120 0.74 14.71 2.76
C THR A 120 1.78 14.41 3.83
N VAL A 121 1.36 14.35 5.09
CA VAL A 121 2.24 14.03 6.23
C VAL A 121 2.86 12.64 6.07
N LEU A 122 2.05 11.63 5.75
CA LEU A 122 2.52 10.28 5.50
C LEU A 122 3.55 10.23 4.37
N SER A 123 3.25 10.88 3.24
CA SER A 123 4.16 10.94 2.09
C SER A 123 5.52 11.53 2.45
N HIS A 124 5.50 12.66 3.19
CA HIS A 124 6.72 13.33 3.64
C HIS A 124 7.55 12.43 4.56
N VAL A 125 6.93 11.89 5.60
CA VAL A 125 7.62 11.06 6.60
C VAL A 125 8.16 9.78 5.96
N ILE A 126 7.36 9.09 5.14
CA ILE A 126 7.79 7.89 4.40
C ILE A 126 8.95 8.22 3.46
N GLY A 127 8.90 9.36 2.77
CA GLY A 127 9.96 9.81 1.88
C GLY A 127 11.32 10.01 2.57
N LEU A 128 11.32 10.27 3.88
CA LEU A 128 12.52 10.40 4.70
C LEU A 128 13.08 9.05 5.18
N CYS A 129 12.28 7.98 5.13
CA CYS A 129 12.71 6.63 5.48
C CYS A 129 13.55 6.01 4.36
N ASP A 130 14.38 5.03 4.69
CA ASP A 130 15.10 4.25 3.67
C ASP A 130 14.16 3.29 2.96
N THR A 131 13.34 2.58 3.72
CA THR A 131 12.37 1.61 3.19
C THR A 131 11.32 1.30 4.25
N ILE A 132 10.03 1.32 3.86
CA ILE A 132 8.91 0.79 4.64
C ILE A 132 8.56 -0.58 4.09
N LYS A 133 8.67 -1.63 4.91
CA LYS A 133 8.36 -2.99 4.48
C LYS A 133 6.88 -3.17 4.16
N HIS A 134 6.00 -2.62 5.01
CA HIS A 134 4.56 -2.74 4.83
C HIS A 134 3.83 -1.46 5.22
N LEU A 135 3.12 -0.88 4.27
CA LEU A 135 2.20 0.25 4.45
C LEU A 135 0.78 -0.22 4.17
N ASP A 136 -0.03 -0.32 5.22
CA ASP A 136 -1.43 -0.75 5.14
C ASP A 136 -2.37 0.44 5.32
N LEU A 137 -2.96 0.86 4.21
CA LEU A 137 -3.93 1.94 4.09
C LEU A 137 -5.29 1.42 3.57
N GLU A 138 -5.60 0.14 3.80
CA GLU A 138 -6.86 -0.42 3.34
C GLU A 138 -8.05 0.21 4.09
N SER A 139 -9.11 0.51 3.34
CA SER A 139 -10.37 1.09 3.86
C SER A 139 -10.16 2.39 4.66
N CYS A 140 -9.26 3.25 4.20
CA CYS A 140 -8.96 4.54 4.82
C CYS A 140 -9.72 5.72 4.20
N HIS A 141 -10.71 5.47 3.35
CA HIS A 141 -11.49 6.48 2.63
C HIS A 141 -10.63 7.46 1.81
N ILE A 142 -9.48 6.97 1.33
CA ILE A 142 -8.59 7.75 0.47
C ILE A 142 -9.23 7.85 -0.92
N GLN A 143 -9.31 9.07 -1.43
CA GLN A 143 -9.75 9.40 -2.77
C GLN A 143 -8.58 9.87 -3.64
N CYS A 144 -8.87 10.29 -4.88
CA CYS A 144 -7.86 10.75 -5.84
C CYS A 144 -6.92 11.83 -5.28
N ASP A 145 -7.45 12.85 -4.57
CA ASP A 145 -6.64 13.91 -3.95
C ASP A 145 -5.68 13.35 -2.88
N GLY A 146 -6.14 12.40 -2.08
CA GLY A 146 -5.29 11.71 -1.11
C GLY A 146 -4.14 10.95 -1.78
N ILE A 147 -4.41 10.21 -2.86
CA ILE A 147 -3.36 9.51 -3.64
C ILE A 147 -2.40 10.49 -4.30
N GLN A 148 -2.88 11.61 -4.84
CA GLN A 148 -2.02 12.63 -5.44
C GLN A 148 -0.96 13.13 -4.45
N ARG A 149 -1.36 13.32 -3.19
CA ARG A 149 -0.47 13.78 -2.10
C ARG A 149 0.44 12.67 -1.57
N LEU A 150 -0.04 11.43 -1.58
CA LEU A 150 0.69 10.28 -1.05
C LEU A 150 1.76 9.76 -2.03
N ALA A 151 1.48 9.85 -3.34
CA ALA A 151 2.29 9.24 -4.41
C ALA A 151 3.80 9.54 -4.34
N PRO A 152 4.27 10.77 -3.99
CA PRO A 152 5.70 11.06 -3.92
C PRO A 152 6.49 10.19 -2.93
N GLY A 153 5.86 9.72 -1.83
CA GLY A 153 6.50 8.88 -0.82
C GLY A 153 6.45 7.38 -1.13
N LEU A 154 5.51 6.93 -1.97
CA LEU A 154 5.20 5.51 -2.14
C LEU A 154 6.35 4.67 -2.71
N HIS A 155 7.28 5.26 -3.46
CA HIS A 155 8.43 4.56 -4.03
C HIS A 155 9.33 3.88 -2.96
N LYS A 156 9.22 4.29 -1.70
CA LYS A 156 9.96 3.72 -0.56
C LYS A 156 9.32 2.46 0.04
N CYS A 157 8.07 2.16 -0.32
CA CYS A 157 7.34 1.01 0.22
C CYS A 157 7.68 -0.28 -0.54
N LEU A 158 7.78 -1.42 0.19
CA LEU A 158 7.87 -2.74 -0.44
C LEU A 158 6.48 -3.37 -0.64
N GLU A 159 5.60 -3.23 0.34
CA GLU A 159 4.22 -3.71 0.28
C GLU A 159 3.27 -2.53 0.54
N LEU A 160 2.30 -2.35 -0.33
CA LEU A 160 1.33 -1.26 -0.28
C LEU A 160 -0.09 -1.80 -0.37
N GLY A 161 -0.86 -1.66 0.71
CA GLY A 161 -2.29 -1.96 0.77
C GLY A 161 -3.12 -0.68 0.58
N LEU A 162 -3.88 -0.61 -0.50
CA LEU A 162 -4.81 0.48 -0.80
C LEU A 162 -6.24 -0.02 -1.03
N GLY A 163 -6.49 -1.30 -0.83
CA GLY A 163 -7.81 -1.91 -1.06
C GLY A 163 -8.93 -1.24 -0.27
N GLY A 164 -10.15 -1.27 -0.82
CA GLY A 164 -11.32 -0.70 -0.15
C GLY A 164 -11.33 0.83 -0.05
N ASN A 165 -10.52 1.53 -0.86
CA ASN A 165 -10.54 2.99 -0.98
C ASN A 165 -11.25 3.41 -2.27
N GLU A 166 -11.78 4.63 -2.30
CA GLU A 166 -12.50 5.17 -3.46
C GLU A 166 -11.54 5.92 -4.41
N LEU A 167 -10.51 5.21 -4.91
CA LEU A 167 -9.49 5.83 -5.75
C LEU A 167 -10.03 6.23 -7.13
N GLY A 168 -10.92 5.42 -7.67
CA GLY A 168 -11.40 5.56 -9.05
C GLY A 168 -10.27 5.47 -10.09
N ASP A 169 -10.62 5.63 -11.35
CA ASP A 169 -9.65 5.56 -12.44
C ASP A 169 -8.57 6.66 -12.34
N SER A 170 -8.95 7.87 -11.92
CA SER A 170 -8.00 8.97 -11.77
C SER A 170 -6.93 8.69 -10.72
N GLY A 171 -7.31 8.12 -9.56
CA GLY A 171 -6.36 7.73 -8.52
C GLY A 171 -5.45 6.59 -8.96
N VAL A 172 -5.99 5.59 -9.68
CA VAL A 172 -5.19 4.48 -10.22
C VAL A 172 -4.23 4.95 -11.32
N LYS A 173 -4.61 5.94 -12.12
CA LYS A 173 -3.71 6.57 -13.10
C LYS A 173 -2.50 7.23 -12.43
N LEU A 174 -2.73 7.98 -11.34
CA LEU A 174 -1.63 8.58 -10.54
C LEU A 174 -0.72 7.50 -9.95
N LEU A 175 -1.30 6.43 -9.42
CA LEU A 175 -0.53 5.30 -8.88
C LEU A 175 0.28 4.60 -9.99
N SER A 176 -0.31 4.41 -11.17
CA SER A 176 0.38 3.85 -12.34
C SER A 176 1.59 4.70 -12.74
N ALA A 177 1.49 6.02 -12.67
CA ALA A 177 2.61 6.92 -12.90
C ALA A 177 3.72 6.74 -11.83
N ALA A 178 3.34 6.57 -10.55
CA ALA A 178 4.30 6.29 -9.46
C ALA A 178 5.00 4.92 -9.64
N LEU A 179 4.32 3.90 -10.15
CA LEU A 179 4.89 2.58 -10.45
C LEU A 179 5.94 2.61 -11.59
N LYS A 180 5.86 3.59 -12.50
CA LYS A 180 6.83 3.79 -13.58
C LYS A 180 8.14 4.41 -13.10
N ASN A 181 8.20 4.93 -11.86
CA ASN A 181 9.43 5.47 -11.31
C ASN A 181 10.50 4.35 -11.23
N PRO A 182 11.70 4.53 -11.83
CA PRO A 182 12.78 3.54 -11.78
C PRO A 182 13.22 3.18 -10.36
N GLU A 183 13.04 4.09 -9.41
CA GLU A 183 13.35 3.87 -8.00
C GLU A 183 12.21 3.20 -7.21
N CYS A 184 11.10 2.87 -7.86
CA CYS A 184 9.95 2.25 -7.20
C CYS A 184 10.33 0.86 -6.65
N LYS A 185 10.23 0.72 -5.33
CA LYS A 185 10.56 -0.51 -4.60
C LYS A 185 9.35 -1.43 -4.36
N ILE A 186 8.16 -1.03 -4.80
CA ILE A 186 6.93 -1.78 -4.51
C ILE A 186 7.01 -3.17 -5.14
N GLN A 187 6.96 -4.19 -4.27
CA GLN A 187 6.94 -5.60 -4.64
C GLN A 187 5.54 -6.22 -4.56
N ARG A 188 4.68 -5.70 -3.68
CA ARG A 188 3.29 -6.15 -3.55
C ARG A 188 2.35 -4.96 -3.49
N LEU A 189 1.32 -4.99 -4.32
CA LEU A 189 0.33 -3.93 -4.46
C LEU A 189 -1.08 -4.52 -4.39
N TRP A 190 -1.85 -4.07 -3.41
CA TRP A 190 -3.21 -4.52 -3.16
C TRP A 190 -4.19 -3.40 -3.51
N LEU A 191 -4.94 -3.57 -4.62
CA LEU A 191 -5.91 -2.63 -5.18
C LEU A 191 -7.31 -3.24 -5.28
N GLN A 192 -7.65 -4.17 -4.38
CA GLN A 192 -9.00 -4.73 -4.36
C GLN A 192 -10.02 -3.65 -3.96
N ARG A 193 -11.17 -3.61 -4.66
CA ARG A 193 -12.27 -2.69 -4.34
C ARG A 193 -11.87 -1.21 -4.32
N VAL A 194 -11.21 -0.74 -5.37
CA VAL A 194 -10.80 0.67 -5.49
C VAL A 194 -11.57 1.43 -6.58
N SER A 195 -12.68 0.87 -7.05
CA SER A 195 -13.52 1.41 -8.13
C SER A 195 -12.75 1.62 -9.44
N LEU A 196 -11.89 0.66 -9.78
CA LEU A 196 -11.12 0.65 -11.02
C LEU A 196 -11.97 0.01 -12.12
N THR A 197 -12.01 0.68 -13.30
CA THR A 197 -12.69 0.18 -14.50
C THR A 197 -11.70 -0.18 -15.60
N ASP A 198 -12.20 -0.66 -16.74
CA ASP A 198 -11.35 -0.94 -17.91
C ASP A 198 -10.74 0.34 -18.55
N SER A 199 -11.30 1.53 -18.23
CA SER A 199 -10.81 2.81 -18.80
C SER A 199 -9.37 3.15 -18.42
N VAL A 200 -8.90 2.71 -17.24
CA VAL A 200 -7.52 2.96 -16.75
C VAL A 200 -6.61 1.73 -16.93
N ALA A 201 -7.15 0.64 -17.46
CA ALA A 201 -6.38 -0.61 -17.62
C ALA A 201 -5.16 -0.46 -18.52
N GLU A 202 -5.20 0.47 -19.50
CA GLU A 202 -4.05 0.78 -20.37
C GLU A 202 -2.91 1.47 -19.59
N ASP A 203 -3.23 2.46 -18.74
CA ASP A 203 -2.24 3.14 -17.89
C ASP A 203 -1.57 2.13 -16.93
N LEU A 204 -2.38 1.26 -16.31
CA LEU A 204 -1.90 0.21 -15.43
C LEU A 204 -1.03 -0.81 -16.18
N ALA A 205 -1.49 -1.29 -17.35
CA ALA A 205 -0.72 -2.22 -18.18
C ALA A 205 0.62 -1.61 -18.62
N SER A 206 0.62 -0.34 -19.01
CA SER A 206 1.85 0.39 -19.34
C SER A 206 2.81 0.48 -18.14
N ALA A 207 2.31 0.69 -16.93
CA ALA A 207 3.14 0.67 -15.73
C ALA A 207 3.70 -0.73 -15.42
N LEU A 208 2.86 -1.76 -15.52
CA LEU A 208 3.26 -3.15 -15.30
C LEU A 208 4.31 -3.64 -16.31
N SER A 209 4.25 -3.16 -17.54
CA SER A 209 5.21 -3.54 -18.59
C SER A 209 6.63 -2.99 -18.37
N THR A 210 6.76 -1.92 -17.59
CA THR A 210 8.05 -1.26 -17.29
C THR A 210 8.56 -1.55 -15.87
N ASN A 211 7.64 -1.89 -14.94
CA ASN A 211 8.00 -2.16 -13.56
C ASN A 211 8.58 -3.57 -13.39
N THR A 212 9.82 -3.66 -12.94
CA THR A 212 10.53 -4.92 -12.71
C THR A 212 10.58 -5.35 -11.24
N SER A 213 9.99 -4.56 -10.35
CA SER A 213 10.02 -4.82 -8.89
C SER A 213 8.81 -5.60 -8.42
N LEU A 214 7.64 -5.46 -9.10
CA LEU A 214 6.37 -5.98 -8.66
C LEU A 214 6.31 -7.51 -8.77
N LYS A 215 6.00 -8.16 -7.65
CA LYS A 215 5.86 -9.63 -7.51
C LYS A 215 4.43 -10.05 -7.19
N GLY A 216 3.65 -9.17 -6.57
CA GLY A 216 2.27 -9.45 -6.19
C GLY A 216 1.34 -8.32 -6.58
N LEU A 217 0.23 -8.67 -7.23
CA LEU A 217 -0.80 -7.72 -7.65
C LEU A 217 -2.19 -8.30 -7.36
N ASP A 218 -3.00 -7.53 -6.64
CA ASP A 218 -4.41 -7.84 -6.40
C ASP A 218 -5.29 -6.74 -7.01
N LEU A 219 -6.06 -7.10 -8.01
CA LEU A 219 -7.04 -6.24 -8.69
C LEU A 219 -8.47 -6.70 -8.44
N SER A 220 -8.67 -7.57 -7.46
CA SER A 220 -9.96 -8.21 -7.17
C SER A 220 -11.07 -7.21 -6.87
N GLU A 221 -12.31 -7.58 -7.14
CA GLU A 221 -13.51 -6.79 -6.85
C GLU A 221 -13.48 -5.38 -7.49
N ASN A 222 -12.97 -5.29 -8.71
CA ASN A 222 -13.02 -4.10 -9.58
C ASN A 222 -13.78 -4.43 -10.89
N GLU A 223 -14.18 -3.41 -11.63
CA GLU A 223 -14.98 -3.54 -12.85
C GLU A 223 -14.10 -3.56 -14.13
N LEU A 224 -13.08 -4.43 -14.14
CA LEU A 224 -12.16 -4.54 -15.28
C LEU A 224 -12.81 -5.15 -16.54
N GLY A 225 -13.73 -6.08 -16.37
CA GLY A 225 -14.30 -6.82 -17.49
C GLY A 225 -13.27 -7.55 -18.34
N ASP A 226 -13.69 -8.05 -19.48
CA ASP A 226 -12.80 -8.73 -20.43
C ASP A 226 -11.78 -7.78 -21.07
N SER A 227 -12.18 -6.53 -21.37
CA SER A 227 -11.31 -5.51 -21.96
C SER A 227 -10.13 -5.18 -21.07
N GLY A 228 -10.39 -4.85 -19.79
CA GLY A 228 -9.35 -4.52 -18.82
C GLY A 228 -8.42 -5.70 -18.54
N VAL A 229 -8.98 -6.92 -18.37
CA VAL A 229 -8.18 -8.13 -18.16
C VAL A 229 -7.28 -8.42 -19.35
N LYS A 230 -7.75 -8.20 -20.58
CA LYS A 230 -6.93 -8.35 -21.80
C LYS A 230 -5.73 -7.40 -21.80
N LEU A 231 -5.92 -6.13 -21.44
CA LEU A 231 -4.83 -5.13 -21.38
C LEU A 231 -3.81 -5.49 -20.28
N VAL A 232 -4.26 -5.81 -19.07
CA VAL A 232 -3.37 -6.26 -17.98
C VAL A 232 -2.62 -7.53 -18.40
N SER A 233 -3.29 -8.48 -19.05
CA SER A 233 -2.67 -9.71 -19.55
C SER A 233 -1.57 -9.44 -20.56
N ALA A 234 -1.73 -8.44 -21.44
CA ALA A 234 -0.72 -8.07 -22.42
C ALA A 234 0.59 -7.65 -21.73
N ALA A 235 0.51 -6.91 -20.62
CA ALA A 235 1.69 -6.53 -19.83
C ALA A 235 2.43 -7.74 -19.22
N LEU A 236 1.70 -8.80 -18.86
CA LEU A 236 2.28 -10.03 -18.31
C LEU A 236 3.09 -10.84 -19.32
N ARG A 237 3.00 -10.53 -20.62
CA ARG A 237 3.82 -11.17 -21.67
C ARG A 237 5.28 -10.72 -21.65
N ASN A 238 5.58 -9.59 -20.97
CA ASN A 238 6.94 -9.13 -20.85
C ASN A 238 7.81 -10.21 -20.14
N PRO A 239 8.91 -10.69 -20.75
CA PRO A 239 9.81 -11.66 -20.12
C PRO A 239 10.41 -11.18 -18.80
N GLU A 240 10.54 -9.87 -18.62
CA GLU A 240 11.04 -9.25 -17.37
C GLU A 240 9.97 -9.14 -16.28
N CYS A 241 8.72 -9.53 -16.55
CA CYS A 241 7.64 -9.53 -15.58
C CYS A 241 7.91 -10.55 -14.48
N LYS A 242 8.05 -10.08 -13.23
CA LYS A 242 8.37 -10.90 -12.06
C LYS A 242 7.16 -11.22 -11.19
N ILE A 243 5.94 -11.04 -11.71
CA ILE A 243 4.71 -11.30 -10.96
C ILE A 243 4.61 -12.78 -10.60
N GLN A 244 4.58 -13.05 -9.29
CA GLN A 244 4.41 -14.35 -8.67
C GLN A 244 2.97 -14.59 -8.21
N THR A 245 2.29 -13.54 -7.76
CA THR A 245 0.91 -13.61 -7.29
C THR A 245 0.04 -12.64 -8.08
N LEU A 246 -0.98 -13.17 -8.76
CA LEU A 246 -2.00 -12.38 -9.47
C LEU A 246 -3.39 -12.76 -8.98
N ARG A 247 -4.13 -11.78 -8.46
CA ARG A 247 -5.51 -11.98 -8.01
C ARG A 247 -6.46 -11.16 -8.86
N LEU A 248 -7.41 -11.85 -9.47
CA LEU A 248 -8.47 -11.33 -10.34
C LEU A 248 -9.83 -11.90 -9.89
N TYR A 249 -10.05 -11.95 -8.58
CA TYR A 249 -11.31 -12.37 -8.01
C TYR A 249 -12.41 -11.35 -8.34
N ARG A 250 -13.53 -11.80 -8.87
CA ARG A 250 -14.70 -10.94 -9.14
C ARG A 250 -14.37 -9.66 -9.93
N VAL A 251 -13.73 -9.82 -11.08
CA VAL A 251 -13.39 -8.69 -11.98
C VAL A 251 -14.23 -8.67 -13.26
N GLY A 252 -15.26 -9.52 -13.36
CA GLY A 252 -16.11 -9.61 -14.54
C GLY A 252 -15.49 -10.40 -15.70
N LEU A 253 -14.54 -11.28 -15.45
CA LEU A 253 -13.86 -12.08 -16.46
C LEU A 253 -14.77 -13.18 -16.99
N THR A 254 -14.87 -13.33 -18.33
CA THR A 254 -15.63 -14.38 -19.02
C THR A 254 -14.72 -15.29 -19.85
N ASP A 255 -15.30 -16.25 -20.55
CA ASP A 255 -14.56 -17.14 -21.48
C ASP A 255 -13.85 -16.38 -22.61
N SER A 256 -14.30 -15.16 -22.92
CA SER A 256 -13.71 -14.31 -23.96
C SER A 256 -12.25 -13.94 -23.64
N SER A 257 -12.00 -13.44 -22.44
CA SER A 257 -10.68 -13.02 -22.02
C SER A 257 -9.81 -14.14 -21.44
N ALA A 258 -10.41 -15.27 -21.08
CA ALA A 258 -9.65 -16.41 -20.55
C ALA A 258 -8.55 -16.89 -21.50
N LYS A 259 -8.82 -16.87 -22.82
CA LYS A 259 -7.84 -17.26 -23.85
C LYS A 259 -6.66 -16.26 -23.92
N ASP A 260 -6.94 -14.97 -23.82
CA ASP A 260 -5.92 -13.92 -23.85
C ASP A 260 -5.03 -14.00 -22.61
N LEU A 261 -5.65 -14.18 -21.42
CA LEU A 261 -4.94 -14.38 -20.17
C LEU A 261 -4.04 -15.63 -20.22
N VAL A 262 -4.58 -16.75 -20.68
CA VAL A 262 -3.83 -18.01 -20.86
C VAL A 262 -2.64 -17.80 -21.81
N SER A 263 -2.86 -17.14 -22.95
CA SER A 263 -1.80 -16.86 -23.91
C SER A 263 -0.70 -15.99 -23.32
N ALA A 264 -1.05 -14.98 -22.54
CA ALA A 264 -0.11 -14.11 -21.87
C ALA A 264 0.70 -14.85 -20.79
N LEU A 265 0.01 -15.64 -19.98
CA LEU A 265 0.66 -16.39 -18.90
C LEU A 265 1.53 -17.54 -19.41
N SER A 266 1.30 -18.05 -20.63
CA SER A 266 2.09 -19.17 -21.17
C SER A 266 3.59 -18.87 -21.35
N THR A 267 3.97 -17.60 -21.41
CA THR A 267 5.37 -17.12 -21.48
C THR A 267 5.93 -16.73 -20.12
N ASN A 268 5.08 -16.62 -19.09
CA ASN A 268 5.48 -16.23 -17.76
C ASN A 268 6.15 -17.41 -17.03
N GLN A 269 7.30 -17.17 -16.39
CA GLN A 269 8.05 -18.21 -15.66
C GLN A 269 8.00 -17.99 -14.14
N SER A 270 7.34 -16.92 -13.67
CA SER A 270 7.41 -16.48 -12.27
C SER A 270 6.12 -16.76 -11.49
N LEU A 271 4.99 -16.91 -12.17
CA LEU A 271 3.67 -16.98 -11.52
C LEU A 271 3.51 -18.26 -10.72
N THR A 272 3.28 -18.12 -9.40
CA THR A 272 3.05 -19.21 -8.45
C THR A 272 1.59 -19.29 -8.02
N VAL A 273 0.91 -18.14 -7.93
CA VAL A 273 -0.47 -18.03 -7.42
C VAL A 273 -1.34 -17.28 -8.42
N LEU A 274 -2.43 -17.91 -8.83
CA LEU A 274 -3.45 -17.32 -9.72
C LEU A 274 -4.84 -17.47 -9.11
N SER A 275 -5.54 -16.38 -8.84
CA SER A 275 -6.92 -16.37 -8.36
C SER A 275 -7.86 -15.81 -9.42
N LEU A 276 -8.81 -16.64 -9.87
CA LEU A 276 -9.85 -16.32 -10.86
C LEU A 276 -11.27 -16.63 -10.35
N ASN A 277 -11.43 -16.77 -9.04
CA ASN A 277 -12.72 -17.13 -8.44
C ASN A 277 -13.76 -16.02 -8.60
N SER A 278 -15.03 -16.42 -8.51
CA SER A 278 -16.21 -15.53 -8.62
C SER A 278 -16.22 -14.70 -9.90
N ASN A 279 -15.85 -15.32 -11.01
CA ASN A 279 -16.00 -14.79 -12.36
C ASN A 279 -17.05 -15.58 -13.15
N SER A 280 -17.18 -15.34 -14.44
CA SER A 280 -18.18 -15.97 -15.30
C SER A 280 -17.58 -17.02 -16.26
N LEU A 281 -16.52 -17.73 -15.84
CA LEU A 281 -15.90 -18.80 -16.62
C LEU A 281 -16.83 -20.02 -16.70
N THR A 282 -16.92 -20.64 -17.89
CA THR A 282 -17.69 -21.84 -18.13
C THR A 282 -16.79 -22.98 -18.64
N ASP A 283 -17.38 -24.11 -18.95
CA ASP A 283 -16.68 -25.26 -19.53
C ASP A 283 -15.91 -24.92 -20.84
N ARG A 284 -16.29 -23.84 -21.53
CA ARG A 284 -15.56 -23.34 -22.71
C ARG A 284 -14.14 -22.90 -22.39
N SER A 285 -13.86 -22.51 -21.15
CA SER A 285 -12.52 -22.12 -20.68
C SER A 285 -11.67 -23.29 -20.19
N VAL A 286 -12.24 -24.50 -20.00
CA VAL A 286 -11.53 -25.64 -19.40
C VAL A 286 -10.28 -26.00 -20.20
N SER A 287 -10.37 -26.04 -21.52
CA SER A 287 -9.21 -26.37 -22.39
C SER A 287 -8.07 -25.34 -22.27
N ALA A 288 -8.43 -24.05 -22.18
CA ALA A 288 -7.49 -22.96 -22.00
C ALA A 288 -6.81 -23.02 -20.62
N LEU A 289 -7.61 -23.20 -19.55
CA LEU A 289 -7.12 -23.33 -18.18
C LEU A 289 -6.24 -24.58 -18.01
N ARG A 290 -6.60 -25.71 -18.63
CA ARG A 290 -5.75 -26.90 -18.68
C ARG A 290 -4.37 -26.56 -19.27
N ARG A 291 -4.33 -25.79 -20.35
CA ARG A 291 -3.08 -25.38 -20.97
C ARG A 291 -2.21 -24.59 -19.99
N VAL A 292 -2.75 -23.53 -19.32
CA VAL A 292 -2.03 -22.77 -18.29
C VAL A 292 -1.49 -23.68 -17.21
N ILE A 293 -2.32 -24.52 -16.63
CA ILE A 293 -1.94 -25.42 -15.54
C ILE A 293 -0.80 -26.34 -15.96
N LYS A 294 -0.78 -26.78 -17.22
CA LYS A 294 0.27 -27.66 -17.75
C LYS A 294 1.55 -26.91 -18.16
N THR A 295 1.43 -25.70 -18.67
CA THR A 295 2.57 -24.94 -19.25
C THR A 295 3.29 -24.04 -18.26
N LEU A 296 2.67 -23.67 -17.12
CA LEU A 296 3.29 -22.87 -16.06
C LEU A 296 4.00 -23.77 -15.04
N PRO A 297 5.34 -23.99 -15.14
CA PRO A 297 6.03 -24.89 -14.25
C PRO A 297 6.08 -24.39 -12.80
N SER A 298 6.05 -23.08 -12.61
CA SER A 298 6.09 -22.40 -11.30
C SER A 298 4.75 -22.36 -10.58
N LEU A 299 3.62 -22.63 -11.25
CA LEU A 299 2.30 -22.50 -10.64
C LEU A 299 2.10 -23.53 -9.53
N GLU A 300 1.85 -23.03 -8.31
CA GLU A 300 1.58 -23.81 -7.09
C GLU A 300 0.11 -23.79 -6.68
N TRP A 301 -0.59 -22.71 -7.00
CA TRP A 301 -1.99 -22.57 -6.61
C TRP A 301 -2.81 -21.83 -7.66
N ILE A 302 -3.95 -22.40 -8.03
CA ILE A 302 -4.97 -21.75 -8.85
C ILE A 302 -6.35 -21.91 -8.20
N SER A 303 -7.06 -20.79 -8.05
CA SER A 303 -8.43 -20.78 -7.53
C SER A 303 -9.42 -20.37 -8.61
N LEU A 304 -10.43 -21.21 -8.78
CA LEU A 304 -11.49 -21.11 -9.80
C LEU A 304 -12.90 -21.20 -9.19
N TRP A 305 -13.03 -21.10 -7.87
CA TRP A 305 -14.29 -21.22 -7.17
C TRP A 305 -15.35 -20.24 -7.66
N SER A 306 -16.61 -20.59 -7.48
CA SER A 306 -17.73 -19.70 -7.83
C SER A 306 -17.69 -19.20 -9.26
N ASN A 307 -17.25 -20.05 -10.20
CA ASN A 307 -17.43 -19.88 -11.63
C ASN A 307 -18.55 -20.81 -12.13
N ASN A 308 -18.93 -20.68 -13.38
CA ASN A 308 -20.08 -21.39 -13.99
C ASN A 308 -19.67 -22.72 -14.62
N PHE A 309 -18.68 -23.44 -14.06
CA PHE A 309 -18.30 -24.76 -14.54
C PHE A 309 -19.37 -25.82 -14.22
N SER A 310 -19.63 -26.72 -15.15
CA SER A 310 -20.42 -27.92 -14.89
C SER A 310 -19.69 -28.88 -13.93
N ARG A 311 -20.40 -29.90 -13.45
CA ARG A 311 -19.77 -30.97 -12.65
C ARG A 311 -18.62 -31.65 -13.39
N ALA A 312 -18.77 -31.83 -14.71
CA ALA A 312 -17.75 -32.44 -15.57
C ALA A 312 -16.52 -31.54 -15.69
N GLY A 313 -16.72 -30.24 -15.99
CA GLY A 313 -15.62 -29.25 -16.06
C GLY A 313 -14.82 -29.15 -14.76
N ARG A 314 -15.53 -29.10 -13.62
CA ARG A 314 -14.87 -29.10 -12.30
C ARG A 314 -14.02 -30.36 -12.06
N LYS A 315 -14.60 -31.54 -12.37
CA LYS A 315 -13.88 -32.81 -12.23
C LYS A 315 -12.62 -32.83 -13.08
N GLU A 316 -12.73 -32.37 -14.33
CA GLU A 316 -11.59 -32.31 -15.26
C GLU A 316 -10.50 -31.36 -14.74
N LEU A 317 -10.84 -30.14 -14.32
CA LEU A 317 -9.87 -29.18 -13.79
C LEU A 317 -9.21 -29.71 -12.52
N LYS A 318 -9.98 -30.31 -11.60
CA LYS A 318 -9.46 -30.87 -10.36
C LYS A 318 -8.48 -32.02 -10.59
N SER A 319 -8.69 -32.84 -11.61
CA SER A 319 -7.79 -33.96 -11.95
C SER A 319 -6.41 -33.52 -12.39
N LEU A 320 -6.22 -32.23 -12.75
CA LEU A 320 -4.93 -31.71 -13.20
C LEU A 320 -3.91 -31.54 -12.07
N GLN A 321 -4.36 -31.59 -10.80
CA GLN A 321 -3.42 -31.52 -9.66
C GLN A 321 -2.69 -32.86 -9.41
N GLU A 322 -3.31 -34.01 -9.73
CA GLU A 322 -2.76 -35.33 -9.41
C GLU A 322 -1.39 -35.62 -10.05
N PRO A 323 -1.17 -35.31 -11.36
CA PRO A 323 0.11 -35.57 -12.01
C PRO A 323 1.22 -34.60 -11.55
N ARG A 324 0.90 -33.56 -10.81
CA ARG A 324 1.85 -32.49 -10.43
C ARG A 324 1.89 -32.26 -8.92
N ARG A 325 2.92 -32.83 -8.29
CA ARG A 325 3.18 -32.62 -6.85
C ARG A 325 3.39 -31.12 -6.58
N GLY A 326 2.70 -30.58 -5.58
CA GLY A 326 2.82 -29.17 -5.15
C GLY A 326 1.82 -28.24 -5.80
N LEU A 327 1.04 -28.67 -6.80
CA LEU A 327 -0.02 -27.85 -7.37
C LEU A 327 -1.35 -28.10 -6.65
N ALA A 328 -2.00 -27.03 -6.20
CA ALA A 328 -3.38 -27.05 -5.69
C ALA A 328 -4.34 -26.40 -6.70
N VAL A 329 -5.38 -27.13 -7.10
CA VAL A 329 -6.46 -26.64 -7.97
C VAL A 329 -7.75 -26.59 -7.17
N ALA A 330 -8.19 -25.40 -6.84
CA ALA A 330 -9.43 -25.14 -6.10
C ALA A 330 -10.55 -24.75 -7.07
N VAL A 331 -11.59 -25.62 -7.25
CA VAL A 331 -12.68 -25.44 -8.24
C VAL A 331 -14.04 -25.58 -7.58
#